data_eb98b6895152f31d0659906fbdc35d36
#
_entry.id   eb98b6895152f31d0659906fbdc35d36
#
_cell.length_a   1.000
_cell.length_b   1.000
_cell.length_c   1.000
_cell.angle_alpha   90.00
_cell.angle_beta   90.00
_cell.angle_gamma   90.00
#
_symmetry.space_group_name_H-M   'P 1'
#
loop_
_entity.id
_entity.type
_entity.pdbx_description
1 polymer ?
#
loop_
_entity_poly.entity_id
_entity_poly.type
_entity_poly.pdbx_seq_one_letter_code
_entity_poly.pdbx_strand_id
1 'polypeptide(L)'
;MILQVYIYGQPVLRKEAEDITPDYPNLKQLLENMFDTMDRADGCGLAAPQIGLPIRVVVIDLDIMSDDYPEYKGYRRAFINPHIVETNDEFSSMEEGCLSLPGIHEAVKRPTRIRVQYMDADFNEHDEWVEGFEARCMQHEFDHLEGKMFIDHLSVLRKQMIKGKLNNMLSGKVRCSYKTKTIK
;
A
#
# COMPACT_ATOMS: atom_id res chain seq x y z
N MET A 1 -17.62 -3.68 4.71
CA MET A 1 -17.43 -3.25 6.14
C MET A 1 -16.15 -2.43 6.24
N ILE A 2 -16.20 -1.25 6.88
CA ILE A 2 -15.01 -0.40 7.07
C ILE A 2 -14.13 -0.95 8.19
N LEU A 3 -12.90 -1.31 7.85
CA LEU A 3 -11.89 -1.85 8.78
C LEU A 3 -11.08 -0.73 9.44
N GLN A 4 -10.32 -1.06 10.49
CA GLN A 4 -9.37 -0.12 11.09
C GLN A 4 -8.04 -0.17 10.34
N VAL A 5 -7.48 1.00 10.01
CA VAL A 5 -6.13 1.10 9.47
C VAL A 5 -5.12 1.11 10.61
N TYR A 6 -4.16 0.20 10.56
CA TYR A 6 -3.07 0.08 11.53
C TYR A 6 -2.04 1.17 11.26
N ILE A 7 -1.72 1.92 12.30
CA ILE A 7 -0.84 3.08 12.23
C ILE A 7 0.60 2.69 12.60
N TYR A 8 1.56 3.45 12.10
CA TYR A 8 2.98 3.33 12.40
C TYR A 8 3.23 2.98 13.88
N GLY A 9 4.10 2.00 14.11
CA GLY A 9 4.38 1.40 15.41
C GLY A 9 3.71 0.04 15.63
N GLN A 10 2.64 -0.28 14.90
CA GLN A 10 2.01 -1.60 14.96
C GLN A 10 2.96 -2.66 14.39
N PRO A 11 3.25 -3.75 15.14
CA PRO A 11 4.25 -4.75 14.74
C PRO A 11 3.96 -5.43 13.40
N VAL A 12 2.68 -5.60 13.06
CA VAL A 12 2.26 -6.24 11.79
C VAL A 12 2.78 -5.50 10.56
N LEU A 13 2.95 -4.17 10.63
CA LEU A 13 3.45 -3.34 9.54
C LEU A 13 4.95 -3.59 9.24
N ARG A 14 5.65 -4.30 10.11
CA ARG A 14 7.08 -4.66 9.97
C ARG A 14 7.30 -6.16 9.76
N LYS A 15 6.21 -6.93 9.63
CA LYS A 15 6.30 -8.35 9.29
C LYS A 15 6.32 -8.53 7.77
N GLU A 16 7.08 -9.49 7.32
CA GLU A 16 6.94 -10.05 5.98
C GLU A 16 5.60 -10.79 5.90
N ALA A 17 4.83 -10.53 4.86
CA ALA A 17 3.53 -11.13 4.64
C ALA A 17 3.66 -12.50 3.96
N GLU A 18 2.76 -13.40 4.28
CA GLU A 18 2.73 -14.76 3.75
C GLU A 18 1.81 -14.88 2.54
N ASP A 19 2.16 -15.75 1.60
CA ASP A 19 1.29 -16.13 0.49
C ASP A 19 0.02 -16.83 0.99
N ILE A 20 -1.08 -16.63 0.28
CA ILE A 20 -2.34 -17.33 0.54
C ILE A 20 -2.63 -18.32 -0.59
N THR A 21 -3.47 -19.30 -0.29
CA THR A 21 -3.93 -20.32 -1.22
C THR A 21 -5.39 -20.10 -1.62
N PRO A 22 -5.91 -20.74 -2.70
CA PRO A 22 -7.30 -20.54 -3.15
C PRO A 22 -8.38 -20.89 -2.11
N ASP A 23 -8.03 -21.66 -1.10
CA ASP A 23 -8.91 -22.03 0.02
C ASP A 23 -8.88 -21.01 1.19
N TYR A 24 -8.21 -19.84 1.02
CA TYR A 24 -8.22 -18.79 2.03
C TYR A 24 -9.66 -18.35 2.35
N PRO A 25 -10.07 -18.41 3.64
CA PRO A 25 -11.47 -18.24 4.00
C PRO A 25 -11.98 -16.81 3.74
N ASN A 26 -13.14 -16.70 3.12
CA ASN A 26 -13.86 -15.42 2.92
C ASN A 26 -13.04 -14.35 2.15
N LEU A 27 -12.15 -14.75 1.24
CA LEU A 27 -11.30 -13.82 0.48
C LEU A 27 -12.12 -12.73 -0.22
N LYS A 28 -13.21 -13.09 -0.88
CA LYS A 28 -14.08 -12.12 -1.57
C LYS A 28 -14.58 -11.02 -0.63
N GLN A 29 -15.08 -11.41 0.55
CA GLN A 29 -15.55 -10.45 1.55
C GLN A 29 -14.40 -9.59 2.09
N LEU A 30 -13.20 -10.16 2.25
CA LEU A 30 -12.01 -9.42 2.65
C LEU A 30 -11.67 -8.33 1.62
N LEU A 31 -11.63 -8.68 0.33
CA LEU A 31 -11.35 -7.73 -0.75
C LEU A 31 -12.38 -6.59 -0.79
N GLU A 32 -13.69 -6.90 -0.68
CA GLU A 32 -14.75 -5.89 -0.59
C GLU A 32 -14.51 -4.94 0.61
N ASN A 33 -14.21 -5.50 1.78
CA ASN A 33 -13.94 -4.70 2.99
C ASN A 33 -12.67 -3.84 2.84
N MET A 34 -11.63 -4.33 2.16
CA MET A 34 -10.41 -3.57 1.88
C MET A 34 -10.70 -2.40 0.95
N PHE A 35 -11.44 -2.62 -0.13
CA PHE A 35 -11.86 -1.54 -1.03
C PHE A 35 -12.73 -0.50 -0.31
N ASP A 36 -13.75 -0.92 0.43
CA ASP A 36 -14.60 0.00 1.22
C ASP A 36 -13.77 0.85 2.19
N THR A 37 -12.75 0.24 2.80
CA THR A 37 -11.87 0.92 3.77
C THR A 37 -10.99 1.94 3.07
N MET A 38 -10.40 1.56 1.94
CA MET A 38 -9.59 2.42 1.09
C MET A 38 -10.39 3.63 0.59
N ASP A 39 -11.59 3.41 0.03
CA ASP A 39 -12.48 4.46 -0.47
C ASP A 39 -12.86 5.44 0.66
N ARG A 40 -13.17 4.93 1.84
CA ARG A 40 -13.51 5.75 3.01
C ARG A 40 -12.35 6.60 3.49
N ALA A 41 -11.12 6.19 3.23
CA ALA A 41 -9.90 6.87 3.63
C ALA A 41 -9.31 7.76 2.51
N ASP A 42 -9.99 7.87 1.37
CA ASP A 42 -9.52 8.59 0.16
C ASP A 42 -8.13 8.10 -0.31
N GLY A 43 -7.89 6.79 -0.19
CA GLY A 43 -6.65 6.13 -0.62
C GLY A 43 -6.75 5.57 -2.03
N CYS A 44 -5.62 5.44 -2.72
CA CYS A 44 -5.52 4.77 -4.02
C CYS A 44 -5.00 3.33 -3.92
N GLY A 45 -4.50 2.92 -2.76
CA GLY A 45 -4.04 1.56 -2.48
C GLY A 45 -4.17 1.20 -1.00
N LEU A 46 -4.27 -0.10 -0.72
CA LEU A 46 -4.30 -0.65 0.63
C LEU A 46 -3.76 -2.07 0.63
N ALA A 47 -2.78 -2.35 1.49
CA ALA A 47 -2.21 -3.67 1.70
C ALA A 47 -2.80 -4.33 2.96
N ALA A 48 -2.95 -5.66 2.95
CA ALA A 48 -3.52 -6.41 4.07
C ALA A 48 -2.80 -6.21 5.42
N PRO A 49 -1.46 -6.05 5.49
CA PRO A 49 -0.80 -5.68 6.74
C PRO A 49 -1.32 -4.38 7.37
N GLN A 50 -1.78 -3.42 6.57
CA GLN A 50 -2.35 -2.16 7.04
C GLN A 50 -3.73 -2.32 7.72
N ILE A 51 -4.35 -3.48 7.58
CA ILE A 51 -5.58 -3.86 8.31
C ILE A 51 -5.34 -5.01 9.31
N GLY A 52 -4.06 -5.27 9.62
CA GLY A 52 -3.65 -6.22 10.66
C GLY A 52 -3.47 -7.66 10.20
N LEU A 53 -3.53 -7.94 8.90
CA LEU A 53 -3.38 -9.29 8.33
C LEU A 53 -2.02 -9.42 7.63
N PRO A 54 -1.08 -10.24 8.13
CA PRO A 54 0.24 -10.40 7.52
C PRO A 54 0.18 -11.39 6.33
N ILE A 55 -0.64 -11.07 5.33
CA ILE A 55 -0.84 -11.86 4.10
C ILE A 55 -0.58 -11.01 2.86
N ARG A 56 -0.16 -11.66 1.77
CA ARG A 56 0.16 -10.99 0.50
C ARG A 56 -1.09 -10.71 -0.32
N VAL A 57 -1.86 -9.72 0.14
CA VAL A 57 -3.07 -9.22 -0.53
C VAL A 57 -3.02 -7.70 -0.56
N VAL A 58 -3.26 -7.13 -1.74
CA VAL A 58 -3.28 -5.68 -2.00
C VAL A 58 -4.50 -5.34 -2.86
N VAL A 59 -5.11 -4.19 -2.62
CA VAL A 59 -6.11 -3.59 -3.49
C VAL A 59 -5.64 -2.23 -3.96
N ILE A 60 -5.88 -1.91 -5.23
CA ILE A 60 -5.53 -0.62 -5.86
C ILE A 60 -6.72 -0.14 -6.69
N ASP A 61 -7.03 1.14 -6.54
CA ASP A 61 -8.02 1.85 -7.34
C ASP A 61 -7.39 3.14 -7.88
N LEU A 62 -7.17 3.20 -9.18
CA LEU A 62 -6.66 4.37 -9.87
C LEU A 62 -7.76 5.13 -10.64
N ASP A 63 -9.00 4.63 -10.63
CA ASP A 63 -10.15 5.33 -11.24
C ASP A 63 -10.36 6.73 -10.64
N ILE A 64 -10.00 6.90 -9.37
CA ILE A 64 -10.00 8.22 -8.70
C ILE A 64 -9.12 9.27 -9.39
N MET A 65 -8.18 8.85 -10.24
CA MET A 65 -7.29 9.71 -11.02
C MET A 65 -7.69 9.80 -12.49
N SER A 66 -8.80 9.20 -12.89
CA SER A 66 -9.21 9.08 -14.30
C SER A 66 -9.57 10.42 -14.96
N ASP A 67 -9.85 11.45 -14.18
CA ASP A 67 -10.09 12.81 -14.71
C ASP A 67 -8.80 13.42 -15.30
N ASP A 68 -7.64 13.17 -14.66
CA ASP A 68 -6.33 13.64 -15.11
C ASP A 68 -5.62 12.58 -15.99
N TYR A 69 -5.90 11.30 -15.78
CA TYR A 69 -5.30 10.14 -16.45
C TYR A 69 -6.39 9.20 -16.97
N PRO A 70 -6.97 9.47 -18.15
CA PRO A 70 -8.11 8.72 -18.70
C PRO A 70 -7.87 7.21 -18.88
N GLU A 71 -6.60 6.81 -19.01
CA GLU A 71 -6.19 5.39 -19.08
C GLU A 71 -6.53 4.59 -17.83
N TYR A 72 -6.70 5.24 -16.67
CA TYR A 72 -7.05 4.58 -15.42
C TYR A 72 -8.55 4.46 -15.18
N LYS A 73 -9.38 4.86 -16.14
CA LYS A 73 -10.84 4.75 -16.00
C LYS A 73 -11.26 3.30 -15.77
N GLY A 74 -11.96 3.06 -14.66
CA GLY A 74 -12.39 1.72 -14.24
C GLY A 74 -11.28 0.83 -13.68
N TYR A 75 -10.08 1.38 -13.44
CA TYR A 75 -8.98 0.64 -12.84
C TYR A 75 -9.22 0.41 -11.34
N ARG A 76 -9.74 -0.77 -11.02
CA ARG A 76 -9.96 -1.23 -9.65
C ARG A 76 -9.58 -2.70 -9.57
N ARG A 77 -8.44 -3.03 -8.97
CA ARG A 77 -7.84 -4.37 -9.03
C ARG A 77 -7.40 -4.87 -7.66
N ALA A 78 -7.50 -6.19 -7.46
CA ALA A 78 -6.90 -6.91 -6.35
C ALA A 78 -5.69 -7.71 -6.84
N PHE A 79 -4.67 -7.77 -6.00
CA PHE A 79 -3.41 -8.47 -6.25
C PHE A 79 -3.21 -9.50 -5.12
N ILE A 80 -3.16 -10.76 -5.49
CA ILE A 80 -2.94 -11.89 -4.57
C ILE A 80 -1.53 -12.41 -4.81
N ASN A 81 -0.77 -12.60 -3.73
CA ASN A 81 0.61 -13.06 -3.77
C ASN A 81 1.51 -12.26 -4.75
N PRO A 82 1.44 -10.92 -4.77
CA PRO A 82 2.22 -10.14 -5.71
C PRO A 82 3.70 -10.11 -5.33
N HIS A 83 4.57 -10.18 -6.35
CA HIS A 83 6.01 -10.03 -6.23
C HIS A 83 6.56 -9.14 -7.36
N ILE A 84 7.46 -8.22 -7.02
CA ILE A 84 8.27 -7.51 -8.01
C ILE A 84 9.48 -8.40 -8.31
N VAL A 85 9.58 -8.86 -9.55
CA VAL A 85 10.63 -9.80 -9.98
C VAL A 85 11.77 -9.13 -10.73
N GLU A 86 11.52 -7.91 -11.28
CA GLU A 86 12.51 -7.16 -12.05
C GLU A 86 12.18 -5.66 -12.00
N THR A 87 13.20 -4.81 -12.08
CA THR A 87 13.05 -3.35 -12.19
C THR A 87 13.96 -2.82 -13.29
N ASN A 88 13.63 -1.67 -13.88
CA ASN A 88 14.56 -0.96 -14.77
C ASN A 88 15.55 -0.09 -13.96
N ASP A 89 16.53 0.49 -14.66
CA ASP A 89 17.58 1.35 -14.08
C ASP A 89 17.24 2.85 -14.14
N GLU A 90 16.05 3.20 -14.63
CA GLU A 90 15.56 4.57 -14.66
C GLU A 90 14.75 4.87 -13.39
N PHE A 91 15.00 6.02 -12.78
CA PHE A 91 14.36 6.41 -11.52
C PHE A 91 13.63 7.73 -11.66
N SER A 92 12.51 7.85 -10.98
CA SER A 92 11.79 9.12 -10.77
C SER A 92 11.57 9.38 -9.30
N SER A 93 11.45 10.65 -8.93
CA SER A 93 11.09 11.06 -7.57
C SER A 93 9.68 11.62 -7.59
N MET A 94 8.82 11.14 -6.69
CA MET A 94 7.43 11.57 -6.59
C MET A 94 7.02 11.62 -5.11
N GLU A 95 6.18 12.58 -4.75
CA GLU A 95 5.63 12.65 -3.40
C GLU A 95 4.69 11.47 -3.14
N GLU A 96 4.90 10.81 -1.99
CA GLU A 96 4.07 9.72 -1.52
C GLU A 96 3.50 10.04 -0.13
N GLY A 97 2.31 9.52 0.13
CA GLY A 97 1.66 9.47 1.44
C GLY A 97 1.18 8.06 1.71
N CYS A 98 0.80 7.76 2.94
CA CYS A 98 0.36 6.43 3.35
C CYS A 98 -0.73 6.51 4.41
N LEU A 99 -1.77 5.68 4.30
CA LEU A 99 -2.84 5.62 5.30
C LEU A 99 -2.35 5.20 6.69
N SER A 100 -1.25 4.44 6.76
CA SER A 100 -0.60 4.05 8.02
C SER A 100 0.34 5.13 8.59
N LEU A 101 0.55 6.24 7.85
CA LEU A 101 1.39 7.38 8.19
C LEU A 101 0.65 8.71 7.96
N PRO A 102 -0.51 8.93 8.61
CA PRO A 102 -1.35 10.10 8.34
C PRO A 102 -0.59 11.42 8.55
N GLY A 103 -0.70 12.32 7.58
CA GLY A 103 -0.07 13.64 7.61
C GLY A 103 1.43 13.66 7.33
N ILE A 104 2.02 12.56 6.86
CA ILE A 104 3.39 12.50 6.34
C ILE A 104 3.36 12.34 4.83
N HIS A 105 3.99 13.29 4.13
CA HIS A 105 4.19 13.27 2.68
C HIS A 105 5.64 13.60 2.40
N GLU A 106 6.30 12.78 1.60
CA GLU A 106 7.72 12.92 1.27
C GLU A 106 8.01 12.43 -0.15
N ALA A 107 8.96 13.07 -0.81
CA ALA A 107 9.41 12.61 -2.12
C ALA A 107 10.22 11.33 -2.00
N VAL A 108 9.84 10.31 -2.76
CA VAL A 108 10.46 8.99 -2.78
C VAL A 108 11.00 8.69 -4.18
N LYS A 109 12.27 8.28 -4.26
CA LYS A 109 12.91 7.84 -5.49
C LYS A 109 12.63 6.35 -5.73
N ARG A 110 12.02 6.01 -6.89
CA ARG A 110 11.71 4.62 -7.27
C ARG A 110 12.02 4.36 -8.74
N PRO A 111 12.26 3.09 -9.13
CA PRO A 111 12.29 2.69 -10.54
C PRO A 111 11.01 3.10 -11.27
N THR A 112 11.13 3.50 -12.54
CA THR A 112 9.98 3.95 -13.36
C THR A 112 9.18 2.79 -13.93
N ARG A 113 9.79 1.60 -14.08
CA ARG A 113 9.15 0.37 -14.56
C ARG A 113 9.53 -0.81 -13.69
N ILE A 114 8.56 -1.68 -13.47
CA ILE A 114 8.70 -2.91 -12.70
C ILE A 114 8.04 -4.07 -13.45
N ARG A 115 8.61 -5.27 -13.33
CA ARG A 115 7.94 -6.51 -13.74
C ARG A 115 7.34 -7.15 -12.50
N VAL A 116 6.06 -7.44 -12.57
CA VAL A 116 5.29 -7.98 -11.45
C VAL A 116 4.70 -9.33 -11.81
N GLN A 117 4.75 -10.26 -10.87
CA GLN A 117 4.03 -11.52 -10.92
C GLN A 117 3.01 -11.53 -9.78
N TYR A 118 1.76 -11.86 -10.09
CA TYR A 118 0.68 -11.89 -9.11
C TYR A 118 -0.46 -12.78 -9.60
N MET A 119 -1.42 -13.04 -8.73
CA MET A 119 -2.70 -13.64 -9.07
C MET A 119 -3.81 -12.61 -8.90
N ASP A 120 -4.82 -12.66 -9.76
CA ASP A 120 -6.05 -11.88 -9.57
C ASP A 120 -6.96 -12.49 -8.49
N ALA A 121 -8.14 -11.92 -8.29
CA ALA A 121 -9.11 -12.40 -7.28
C ALA A 121 -9.64 -13.82 -7.53
N ASP A 122 -9.50 -14.32 -8.75
CA ASP A 122 -9.88 -15.68 -9.17
C ASP A 122 -8.68 -16.64 -9.22
N PHE A 123 -7.50 -16.21 -8.73
CA PHE A 123 -6.23 -16.94 -8.76
C PHE A 123 -5.71 -17.25 -10.16
N ASN A 124 -6.06 -16.45 -11.17
CA ASN A 124 -5.39 -16.49 -12.47
C ASN A 124 -4.03 -15.79 -12.35
N GLU A 125 -2.99 -16.43 -12.91
CA GLU A 125 -1.62 -15.91 -12.88
C GLU A 125 -1.42 -14.79 -13.91
N HIS A 126 -0.69 -13.76 -13.51
CA HIS A 126 -0.27 -12.63 -14.33
C HIS A 126 1.23 -12.39 -14.18
N ASP A 127 1.88 -12.01 -15.28
CA ASP A 127 3.28 -11.63 -15.34
C ASP A 127 3.40 -10.50 -16.37
N GLU A 128 3.64 -9.28 -15.93
CA GLU A 128 3.61 -8.11 -16.79
C GLU A 128 4.60 -7.03 -16.35
N TRP A 129 5.05 -6.22 -17.30
CA TRP A 129 5.74 -4.97 -17.05
C TRP A 129 4.73 -3.86 -16.84
N VAL A 130 4.95 -3.05 -15.80
CA VAL A 130 4.10 -1.94 -15.41
C VAL A 130 4.94 -0.68 -15.28
N GLU A 131 4.39 0.48 -15.67
CA GLU A 131 5.07 1.78 -15.62
C GLU A 131 4.14 2.89 -15.11
N GLY A 132 4.68 4.11 -14.98
CA GLY A 132 3.91 5.28 -14.58
C GLY A 132 3.40 5.24 -13.15
N PHE A 133 2.24 5.84 -12.92
CA PHE A 133 1.66 5.93 -11.58
C PHE A 133 1.22 4.55 -11.05
N GLU A 134 0.77 3.66 -11.92
CA GLU A 134 0.45 2.28 -11.57
C GLU A 134 1.67 1.57 -10.93
N ALA A 135 2.84 1.65 -11.56
CA ALA A 135 4.07 1.09 -11.00
C ALA A 135 4.47 1.75 -9.68
N ARG A 136 4.23 3.05 -9.53
CA ARG A 136 4.48 3.80 -8.29
C ARG A 136 3.61 3.26 -7.15
N CYS A 137 2.31 3.13 -7.38
CA CYS A 137 1.35 2.64 -6.42
C CYS A 137 1.64 1.17 -6.03
N MET A 138 1.91 0.30 -7.03
CA MET A 138 2.29 -1.09 -6.76
C MET A 138 3.54 -1.20 -5.88
N GLN A 139 4.59 -0.45 -6.16
CA GLN A 139 5.82 -0.46 -5.35
C GLN A 139 5.55 -0.04 -3.91
N HIS A 140 4.71 0.97 -3.71
CA HIS A 140 4.32 1.44 -2.38
C HIS A 140 3.59 0.34 -1.60
N GLU A 141 2.55 -0.25 -2.20
CA GLU A 141 1.73 -1.27 -1.54
C GLU A 141 2.47 -2.60 -1.35
N PHE A 142 3.32 -2.98 -2.32
CA PHE A 142 4.09 -4.23 -2.21
C PHE A 142 5.22 -4.11 -1.18
N ASP A 143 5.75 -2.91 -0.93
CA ASP A 143 6.65 -2.66 0.19
C ASP A 143 6.03 -3.07 1.53
N HIS A 144 4.74 -2.81 1.74
CA HIS A 144 4.03 -3.23 2.95
C HIS A 144 4.04 -4.74 3.16
N LEU A 145 4.04 -5.52 2.07
CA LEU A 145 4.13 -6.99 2.12
C LEU A 145 5.53 -7.49 2.54
N GLU A 146 6.55 -6.64 2.35
CA GLU A 146 7.93 -6.90 2.78
C GLU A 146 8.26 -6.26 4.14
N GLY A 147 7.26 -5.79 4.88
CA GLY A 147 7.45 -5.09 6.16
C GLY A 147 8.12 -3.73 6.02
N LYS A 148 8.07 -3.12 4.84
CA LYS A 148 8.66 -1.81 4.53
C LYS A 148 7.58 -0.74 4.42
N MET A 149 7.99 0.49 4.64
CA MET A 149 7.15 1.68 4.47
C MET A 149 7.91 2.69 3.61
N PHE A 150 7.21 3.60 2.92
CA PHE A 150 7.85 4.56 2.01
C PHE A 150 8.92 5.43 2.71
N ILE A 151 8.76 5.70 4.01
CA ILE A 151 9.72 6.46 4.81
C ILE A 151 11.07 5.75 4.95
N ASP A 152 11.15 4.45 4.71
CA ASP A 152 12.40 3.70 4.77
C ASP A 152 13.35 4.10 3.64
N HIS A 153 12.82 4.58 2.52
CA HIS A 153 13.56 5.07 1.35
C HIS A 153 14.12 6.49 1.52
N LEU A 154 13.74 7.20 2.58
CA LEU A 154 14.16 8.58 2.81
C LEU A 154 15.61 8.68 3.29
N SER A 155 16.26 9.82 2.99
CA SER A 155 17.58 10.15 3.54
C SER A 155 17.52 10.29 5.07
N VAL A 156 18.67 10.16 5.72
CA VAL A 156 18.78 10.33 7.20
C VAL A 156 18.25 11.68 7.64
N LEU A 157 18.53 12.76 6.89
CA LEU A 157 18.03 14.10 7.20
C LEU A 157 16.51 14.17 7.14
N ARG A 158 15.87 13.62 6.08
CA ARG A 158 14.41 13.61 5.94
C ARG A 158 13.75 12.78 7.04
N LYS A 159 14.32 11.62 7.40
CA LYS A 159 13.85 10.81 8.54
C LYS A 159 13.88 11.61 9.86
N GLN A 160 14.92 12.40 10.07
CA GLN A 160 15.04 13.27 11.24
C GLN A 160 13.91 14.33 11.30
N MET A 161 13.56 14.92 10.14
CA MET A 161 12.53 15.96 10.05
C MET A 161 11.12 15.44 10.39
N ILE A 162 10.81 14.17 10.04
CA ILE A 162 9.49 13.57 10.32
C ILE A 162 9.41 12.90 11.69
N LYS A 163 10.51 12.81 12.44
CA LYS A 163 10.59 12.08 13.73
C LYS A 163 9.54 12.53 14.75
N GLY A 164 9.25 13.83 14.81
CA GLY A 164 8.22 14.35 15.72
C GLY A 164 6.83 13.81 15.41
N LYS A 165 6.46 13.75 14.13
CA LYS A 165 5.18 13.17 13.66
C LYS A 165 5.11 11.66 13.96
N LEU A 166 6.19 10.93 13.73
CA LEU A 166 6.27 9.50 14.06
C LEU A 166 6.11 9.23 15.55
N ASN A 167 6.75 10.04 16.40
CA ASN A 167 6.62 9.93 17.86
C ASN A 167 5.18 10.21 18.32
N ASN A 168 4.46 11.14 17.67
CA ASN A 168 3.05 11.37 17.96
C ASN A 168 2.21 10.11 17.65
N MET A 169 2.47 9.44 16.53
CA MET A 169 1.78 8.19 16.18
C MET A 169 2.05 7.08 17.20
N LEU A 170 3.30 6.91 17.63
CA LEU A 170 3.69 5.95 18.68
C LEU A 170 3.04 6.25 20.03
N SER A 171 2.69 7.51 20.28
CA SER A 171 1.99 7.95 21.49
C SER A 171 0.46 7.90 21.36
N GLY A 172 -0.07 7.39 20.25
CA GLY A 172 -1.51 7.33 19.99
C GLY A 172 -2.14 8.67 19.57
N LYS A 173 -1.31 9.70 19.32
CA LYS A 173 -1.78 11.03 18.90
C LYS A 173 -1.93 11.08 17.38
N VAL A 174 -3.04 10.54 16.88
CA VAL A 174 -3.37 10.51 15.46
C VAL A 174 -4.69 11.24 15.20
N ARG A 175 -4.73 12.07 14.16
CA ARG A 175 -5.95 12.73 13.67
C ARG A 175 -6.09 12.47 12.17
N CYS A 176 -7.15 11.77 11.79
CA CYS A 176 -7.54 11.52 10.40
C CYS A 176 -9.03 11.22 10.31
N SER A 177 -9.58 11.18 9.10
CA SER A 177 -11.01 11.03 8.82
C SER A 177 -11.50 9.58 8.86
N TYR A 178 -10.60 8.61 8.96
CA TYR A 178 -10.90 7.17 8.94
C TYR A 178 -10.57 6.47 10.28
N LYS A 179 -11.10 5.26 10.46
CA LYS A 179 -10.86 4.47 11.67
C LYS A 179 -9.41 3.99 11.72
N THR A 180 -8.75 4.20 12.84
CA THR A 180 -7.35 3.80 13.02
C THR A 180 -7.15 2.89 14.23
N LYS A 181 -6.06 2.13 14.19
CA LYS A 181 -5.55 1.36 15.32
C LYS A 181 -4.11 1.73 15.59
N THR A 182 -3.88 2.43 16.69
CA THR A 182 -2.56 2.82 17.19
C THR A 182 -2.01 1.75 18.13
N ILE A 183 -0.71 1.85 18.45
CA ILE A 183 -0.07 0.94 19.41
C ILE A 183 -0.50 1.22 20.87
N LYS A 184 -0.98 2.43 21.14
CA LYS A 184 -1.51 2.89 22.44
C LYS A 184 -2.93 3.38 22.29
#